data_4bab5f6e769a25cae5c50cd29f4e4142
#
_entry.id   4bab5f6e769a25cae5c50cd29f4e4142
#
_cell.length_a   1.000
_cell.length_b   1.000
_cell.length_c   1.000
_cell.angle_alpha   90.00
_cell.angle_beta   90.00
_cell.angle_gamma   90.00
#
_symmetry.space_group_name_H-M   'P 1'
#
loop_
_entity.id
_entity.type
_entity.pdbx_description
1 polymer ?
#
loop_
_entity_poly.entity_id
_entity_poly.type
_entity_poly.pdbx_seq_one_letter_code
_entity_poly.pdbx_strand_id
1 'polypeptide(L)'
;MAKFYQRTQEINGVTYVAQFNGLSAWQECIDDSYIPGTDTMSNARYAKNVLKRGLLEPSGLTPDDFDTDEELTEVVKFAADVMRGRFRNAEDPQAAPAKSKR
;
A
#
# COMPACT_ATOMS: atom_id res chain seq x y z
N MET A 1 16.19 1.42 -13.87
CA MET A 1 16.17 0.39 -12.87
C MET A 1 15.38 0.81 -11.66
N ALA A 2 14.59 -0.09 -11.14
CA ALA A 2 13.78 0.22 -9.98
C ALA A 2 14.64 0.23 -8.72
N LYS A 3 14.33 1.13 -7.81
CA LYS A 3 14.99 1.17 -6.54
C LYS A 3 13.97 0.98 -5.46
N PHE A 4 14.36 0.36 -4.38
CA PHE A 4 13.48 0.24 -3.24
C PHE A 4 13.45 1.61 -2.55
N TYR A 5 12.27 2.01 -2.12
CA TYR A 5 12.13 3.28 -1.42
C TYR A 5 10.94 3.19 -0.48
N GLN A 6 10.89 4.16 0.41
CA GLN A 6 9.83 4.23 1.40
C GLN A 6 9.11 5.55 1.27
N ARG A 7 7.86 5.56 1.66
CA ARG A 7 7.06 6.78 1.72
C ARG A 7 6.33 6.80 3.05
N THR A 8 6.14 8.00 3.57
CA THR A 8 5.49 8.18 4.86
C THR A 8 4.27 9.06 4.68
N GLN A 9 3.20 8.73 5.36
CA GLN A 9 1.99 9.54 5.30
C GLN A 9 1.27 9.43 6.63
N GLU A 10 0.72 10.57 7.07
CA GLU A 10 -0.08 10.57 8.29
C GLU A 10 -1.55 10.43 7.90
N ILE A 11 -2.26 9.53 8.53
CA ILE A 11 -3.68 9.30 8.30
C ILE A 11 -4.32 9.21 9.68
N ASN A 12 -5.26 10.09 9.95
CA ASN A 12 -5.98 10.14 11.23
C ASN A 12 -5.03 10.20 12.42
N GLY A 13 -3.99 10.99 12.29
CA GLY A 13 -3.06 11.19 13.40
C GLY A 13 -2.03 10.11 13.60
N VAL A 14 -2.04 9.09 12.76
CA VAL A 14 -1.07 8.00 12.85
C VAL A 14 -0.15 8.08 11.63
N THR A 15 1.15 7.96 11.88
CA THR A 15 2.12 8.01 10.80
C THR A 15 2.36 6.61 10.27
N TYR A 16 2.16 6.44 8.97
CA TYR A 16 2.35 5.14 8.32
C TYR A 16 3.54 5.23 7.37
N VAL A 17 4.33 4.17 7.32
CA VAL A 17 5.46 4.06 6.41
C VAL A 17 5.26 2.84 5.54
N ALA A 18 5.29 3.03 4.24
CA ALA A 18 5.15 1.93 3.28
C ALA A 18 6.39 1.84 2.42
N GLN A 19 6.65 0.67 1.88
CA GLN A 19 7.87 0.42 1.14
C GLN A 19 7.58 -0.17 -0.23
N PHE A 20 8.34 0.28 -1.22
CA PHE A 20 8.33 -0.30 -2.56
C PHE A 20 9.42 -1.37 -2.62
N ASN A 21 9.01 -2.60 -2.86
CA ASN A 21 9.91 -3.74 -2.90
C ASN A 21 10.04 -4.34 -4.29
N GLY A 22 9.69 -3.57 -5.31
CA GLY A 22 9.72 -4.06 -6.68
C GLY A 22 8.35 -4.48 -7.15
N LEU A 23 8.12 -4.44 -8.45
CA LEU A 23 6.80 -4.74 -8.99
C LEU A 23 6.43 -6.21 -8.84
N SER A 24 7.43 -7.10 -8.78
CA SER A 24 7.13 -8.51 -8.55
C SER A 24 6.45 -8.72 -7.21
N ALA A 25 6.87 -7.97 -6.18
CA ALA A 25 6.25 -8.09 -4.88
C ALA A 25 4.79 -7.64 -4.95
N TRP A 26 4.52 -6.59 -5.71
CA TRP A 26 3.15 -6.13 -5.89
C TRP A 26 2.31 -7.18 -6.62
N GLN A 27 2.86 -7.77 -7.68
CA GLN A 27 2.13 -8.76 -8.45
C GLN A 27 1.84 -10.00 -7.63
N GLU A 28 2.79 -10.43 -6.80
CA GLU A 28 2.55 -11.56 -5.91
C GLU A 28 1.48 -11.24 -4.88
N CYS A 29 1.44 -10.01 -4.42
CA CYS A 29 0.42 -9.58 -3.48
C CYS A 29 -0.96 -9.69 -4.13
N ILE A 30 -1.09 -9.27 -5.38
CA ILE A 30 -2.35 -9.38 -6.09
C ILE A 30 -2.73 -10.85 -6.29
N ASP A 31 -1.77 -11.68 -6.73
CA ASP A 31 -2.05 -13.09 -6.95
C ASP A 31 -2.54 -13.77 -5.67
N ASP A 32 -1.94 -13.43 -4.55
CA ASP A 32 -2.32 -14.04 -3.28
C ASP A 32 -3.63 -13.51 -2.74
N SER A 33 -4.18 -12.48 -3.38
CA SER A 33 -5.43 -11.89 -2.93
C SER A 33 -6.65 -12.51 -3.62
N TYR A 34 -6.43 -13.35 -4.63
CA TYR A 34 -7.56 -14.04 -5.25
C TYR A 34 -8.01 -15.22 -4.38
N ILE A 35 -9.29 -15.51 -4.48
CA ILE A 35 -9.83 -16.69 -3.79
C ILE A 35 -9.33 -17.90 -4.57
N PRO A 36 -8.72 -18.88 -3.89
CA PRO A 36 -8.11 -20.02 -4.59
C PRO A 36 -9.11 -20.71 -5.51
N GLY A 37 -8.67 -20.98 -6.73
CA GLY A 37 -9.48 -21.68 -7.70
C GLY A 37 -10.49 -20.79 -8.43
N THR A 38 -10.43 -19.48 -8.23
CA THR A 38 -11.37 -18.58 -8.90
C THR A 38 -10.66 -17.40 -9.47
N ASP A 39 -11.38 -16.61 -10.26
CA ASP A 39 -10.87 -15.38 -10.80
C ASP A 39 -11.34 -14.18 -9.96
N THR A 40 -11.83 -14.45 -8.76
CA THR A 40 -12.40 -13.40 -7.92
C THR A 40 -11.40 -12.98 -6.85
N MET A 41 -11.15 -11.68 -6.77
CA MET A 41 -10.28 -11.17 -5.72
C MET A 41 -11.07 -10.96 -4.45
N SER A 42 -10.50 -11.36 -3.34
CA SER A 42 -11.12 -11.17 -2.04
C SER A 42 -10.62 -9.86 -1.44
N ASN A 43 -11.54 -8.96 -1.09
CA ASN A 43 -11.16 -7.71 -0.46
C ASN A 43 -10.45 -7.95 0.86
N ALA A 44 -10.87 -8.96 1.60
CA ALA A 44 -10.23 -9.25 2.89
C ALA A 44 -8.79 -9.72 2.70
N ARG A 45 -8.57 -10.60 1.72
CA ARG A 45 -7.22 -11.06 1.43
C ARG A 45 -6.34 -9.92 0.94
N TYR A 46 -6.91 -9.07 0.07
CA TYR A 46 -6.17 -7.96 -0.49
C TYR A 46 -5.71 -7.01 0.63
N ALA A 47 -6.61 -6.62 1.52
CA ALA A 47 -6.26 -5.70 2.58
C ALA A 47 -5.18 -6.31 3.48
N LYS A 48 -5.34 -7.57 3.87
CA LYS A 48 -4.35 -8.22 4.70
C LYS A 48 -2.99 -8.30 4.05
N ASN A 49 -2.96 -8.65 2.76
CA ASN A 49 -1.70 -8.81 2.06
C ASN A 49 -0.99 -7.47 1.86
N VAL A 50 -1.74 -6.42 1.55
CA VAL A 50 -1.14 -5.11 1.36
C VAL A 50 -0.56 -4.60 2.68
N LEU A 51 -1.30 -4.76 3.78
CA LEU A 51 -0.79 -4.32 5.08
C LEU A 51 0.45 -5.11 5.47
N LYS A 52 0.45 -6.41 5.20
CA LYS A 52 1.55 -7.25 5.59
C LYS A 52 2.80 -6.99 4.76
N ARG A 53 2.63 -6.80 3.46
CA ARG A 53 3.76 -6.74 2.55
C ARG A 53 4.24 -5.34 2.26
N GLY A 54 3.34 -4.37 2.30
CA GLY A 54 3.67 -3.01 1.91
C GLY A 54 3.90 -2.05 3.06
N LEU A 55 3.27 -2.31 4.20
CA LEU A 55 3.34 -1.38 5.30
C LEU A 55 4.45 -1.78 6.25
N LEU A 56 5.40 -0.87 6.48
CA LEU A 56 6.49 -1.16 7.40
C LEU A 56 6.15 -0.75 8.82
N GLU A 57 5.50 0.39 8.97
CA GLU A 57 5.17 0.90 10.29
C GLU A 57 3.80 1.51 10.29
N PRO A 58 3.01 1.23 11.29
CA PRO A 58 3.25 0.23 12.33
C PRO A 58 3.23 -1.16 11.73
N SER A 59 4.07 -2.05 12.22
CA SER A 59 4.14 -3.39 11.67
C SER A 59 3.08 -4.27 12.30
N GLY A 60 2.71 -5.34 11.59
CA GLY A 60 1.80 -6.34 12.13
C GLY A 60 0.35 -5.92 12.17
N LEU A 61 -0.03 -4.87 11.46
CA LEU A 61 -1.42 -4.44 11.45
C LEU A 61 -2.29 -5.39 10.64
N THR A 62 -3.52 -5.55 11.10
CA THR A 62 -4.53 -6.29 10.37
C THR A 62 -5.74 -5.40 10.21
N PRO A 63 -6.70 -5.75 9.36
CA PRO A 63 -7.88 -4.91 9.22
C PRO A 63 -8.63 -4.69 10.53
N ASP A 64 -8.50 -5.61 11.46
CA ASP A 64 -9.21 -5.49 12.73
C ASP A 64 -8.60 -4.42 13.64
N ASP A 65 -7.44 -3.90 13.29
CA ASP A 65 -6.82 -2.84 14.09
C ASP A 65 -7.36 -1.46 13.75
N PHE A 66 -8.24 -1.36 12.76
CA PHE A 66 -8.80 -0.08 12.34
C PHE A 66 -10.20 0.08 12.86
N ASP A 67 -10.55 1.32 13.20
CA ASP A 67 -11.86 1.61 13.76
C ASP A 67 -12.95 1.74 12.70
N THR A 68 -12.59 2.15 11.50
CA THR A 68 -13.58 2.35 10.46
C THR A 68 -13.07 1.79 9.14
N ASP A 69 -14.01 1.46 8.26
CA ASP A 69 -13.67 0.99 6.93
C ASP A 69 -12.98 2.09 6.12
N GLU A 70 -13.34 3.34 6.35
CA GLU A 70 -12.73 4.44 5.63
C GLU A 70 -11.24 4.56 5.97
N GLU A 71 -10.90 4.42 7.24
CA GLU A 71 -9.51 4.49 7.64
C GLU A 71 -8.72 3.32 7.05
N LEU A 72 -9.27 2.12 7.13
CA LEU A 72 -8.62 0.96 6.56
C LEU A 72 -8.39 1.17 5.07
N THR A 73 -9.40 1.65 4.37
CA THR A 73 -9.31 1.85 2.93
C THR A 73 -8.22 2.87 2.59
N GLU A 74 -8.13 3.94 3.36
CA GLU A 74 -7.11 4.96 3.13
C GLU A 74 -5.70 4.40 3.31
N VAL A 75 -5.50 3.63 4.37
CA VAL A 75 -4.18 3.09 4.65
C VAL A 75 -3.80 2.04 3.61
N VAL A 76 -4.74 1.17 3.23
CA VAL A 76 -4.49 0.17 2.20
C VAL A 76 -4.18 0.85 0.88
N LYS A 77 -4.92 1.91 0.53
CA LYS A 77 -4.67 2.62 -0.71
C LYS A 77 -3.28 3.23 -0.71
N PHE A 78 -2.88 3.85 0.38
CA PHE A 78 -1.55 4.43 0.49
C PHE A 78 -0.47 3.35 0.31
N ALA A 79 -0.57 2.26 1.05
CA ALA A 79 0.42 1.21 0.96
C ALA A 79 0.45 0.57 -0.43
N ALA A 80 -0.72 0.36 -1.01
CA ALA A 80 -0.79 -0.22 -2.35
C ALA A 80 -0.19 0.71 -3.39
N ASP A 81 -0.42 2.00 -3.28
CA ASP A 81 0.14 2.96 -4.22
C ASP A 81 1.68 2.95 -4.15
N VAL A 82 2.24 2.82 -2.96
CA VAL A 82 3.69 2.73 -2.82
C VAL A 82 4.18 1.42 -3.42
N MET A 83 3.50 0.31 -3.15
CA MET A 83 3.90 -0.99 -3.68
C MET A 83 3.83 -1.04 -5.20
N ARG A 84 2.93 -0.27 -5.79
CA ARG A 84 2.78 -0.25 -7.24
C ARG A 84 3.77 0.69 -7.91
N GLY A 85 4.59 1.35 -7.14
CA GLY A 85 5.58 2.28 -7.68
C GLY A 85 5.01 3.62 -8.08
N ARG A 86 3.82 3.96 -7.59
CA ARG A 86 3.18 5.19 -8.03
C ARG A 86 3.91 6.44 -7.60
N PHE A 87 4.69 6.35 -6.53
CA PHE A 87 5.41 7.52 -6.04
C PHE A 87 6.86 7.57 -6.48
N ARG A 88 7.23 6.68 -7.41
CA ARG A 88 8.62 6.67 -7.83
C ARG A 88 9.09 7.97 -8.40
N ASN A 89 8.25 8.61 -9.19
CA ASN A 89 8.64 9.84 -9.84
C ASN A 89 8.41 11.05 -8.98
N ALA A 90 7.93 10.86 -7.79
CA ALA A 90 7.72 11.96 -6.85
C ALA A 90 8.75 11.87 -5.77
N GLU A 91 10.02 11.92 -6.19
CA GLU A 91 11.05 11.77 -5.26
C GLU A 91 10.98 12.72 -4.18
N ASP A 92 10.55 13.87 -4.47
CA ASP A 92 10.36 14.83 -3.44
C ASP A 92 8.90 14.76 -3.10
N PRO A 93 8.54 14.40 -1.91
CA PRO A 93 7.15 14.24 -1.56
C PRO A 93 6.36 15.48 -1.78
N GLN A 94 6.99 16.61 -1.71
CA GLN A 94 6.26 17.82 -1.87
C GLN A 94 5.93 18.03 -3.30
N ALA A 95 6.65 17.42 -4.20
CA ALA A 95 6.39 17.61 -5.57
C ALA A 95 5.22 16.85 -6.01
N ALA A 96 4.81 16.02 -5.21
CA ALA A 96 3.80 15.19 -5.64
C ALA A 96 2.71 15.97 -6.14
N PRO A 97 2.48 16.56 -5.92
CA PRO A 97 1.41 16.83 -6.60
C PRO A 97 1.66 17.49 -7.70
N ALA A 98 1.94 17.47 -7.27
CA ALA A 98 1.72 18.00 -7.99
C ALA A 98 1.75 17.63 -9.16
N LYS A 99 1.96 17.50 -9.32
CA LYS A 99 1.99 17.14 -10.23
C LYS A 99 1.18 16.66 -10.74
N SER A 100 0.73 16.71 -10.16
CA SER A 100 0.06 16.34 -10.51
C SER A 100 -0.27 16.66 -11.53
N LYS A 101 -0.14 17.03 -11.86
CA LYS A 101 -0.39 17.25 -12.67
C LYS A 101 -0.45 16.66 -13.44
N ARG A 102 -0.47 16.27 -13.59
CA ARG A 102 -0.53 15.66 -14.22
C ARG A 102 -1.27 15.35 -14.56
#